data_302cb21e56eb8b2fd3c564f01963d3be
#
_entry.id   302cb21e56eb8b2fd3c564f01963d3be
#
_cell.length_a   1.000
_cell.length_b   1.000
_cell.length_c   1.000
_cell.angle_alpha   90.00
_cell.angle_beta   90.00
_cell.angle_gamma   90.00
#
_symmetry.space_group_name_H-M   'P 1'
#
loop_
_entity.id
_entity.type
_entity.pdbx_description
1 polymer ?
#
loop_
_entity_poly.entity_id
_entity_poly.type
_entity_poly.pdbx_seq_one_letter_code
_entity_poly.pdbx_strand_id
1 'polypeptide(L)'
;MANDFPYLLSEHAKQRITERGILLEWIVQTLEEPQQTAPHATDPELRYAYRCIPERGDRVLKVVYNATNDPWRIVTVHFDRKLKGKL
;
A
#
# COMPACT_ATOMS: atom_id res chain seq x y z
N MET A 1 5.21 -23.43 5.19
CA MET A 1 4.98 -22.84 3.88
C MET A 1 5.71 -21.51 3.76
N ALA A 2 6.40 -21.31 2.68
CA ALA A 2 7.12 -20.07 2.49
C ALA A 2 6.14 -18.90 2.35
N ASN A 3 6.51 -17.78 2.92
CA ASN A 3 5.76 -16.54 2.75
C ASN A 3 6.26 -15.87 1.46
N ASP A 4 5.41 -15.85 0.44
CA ASP A 4 5.78 -15.32 -0.86
C ASP A 4 5.58 -13.79 -0.95
N PHE A 5 5.28 -13.15 0.16
CA PHE A 5 5.11 -11.70 0.16
C PHE A 5 6.46 -11.04 -0.11
N PRO A 6 6.57 -10.28 -1.22
CA PRO A 6 7.88 -9.82 -1.71
C PRO A 6 8.42 -8.55 -1.06
N TYR A 7 7.74 -8.04 -0.05
CA TYR A 7 8.11 -6.76 0.58
C TYR A 7 8.36 -6.94 2.07
N LEU A 8 9.09 -5.97 2.65
CA LEU A 8 9.23 -5.88 4.10
C LEU A 8 8.08 -5.05 4.67
N LEU A 9 7.63 -5.38 5.86
CA LEU A 9 6.54 -4.66 6.54
C LEU A 9 7.08 -4.01 7.80
N SER A 10 6.83 -2.70 7.97
CA SER A 10 7.08 -2.05 9.25
C SER A 10 6.07 -2.56 10.28
N GLU A 11 6.38 -2.35 11.57
CA GLU A 11 5.43 -2.72 12.63
C GLU A 11 4.12 -1.96 12.48
N HIS A 12 4.21 -0.69 12.09
CA HIS A 12 3.02 0.13 11.86
C HIS A 12 2.17 -0.43 10.71
N ALA A 13 2.82 -0.87 9.62
CA ALA A 13 2.10 -1.47 8.51
C ALA A 13 1.40 -2.76 8.94
N LYS A 14 2.09 -3.61 9.71
CA LYS A 14 1.49 -4.85 10.20
C LYS A 14 0.25 -4.57 11.05
N GLN A 15 0.32 -3.56 11.90
CA GLN A 15 -0.79 -3.17 12.74
C GLN A 15 -1.98 -2.70 11.90
N ARG A 16 -1.73 -1.85 10.91
CA ARG A 16 -2.79 -1.35 10.04
C ARG A 16 -3.45 -2.46 9.22
N ILE A 17 -2.65 -3.38 8.69
CA ILE A 17 -3.16 -4.51 7.94
C ILE A 17 -4.15 -5.32 8.79
N THR A 18 -3.76 -5.61 10.03
CA THR A 18 -4.61 -6.36 10.95
C THR A 18 -5.87 -5.58 11.33
N GLU A 19 -5.72 -4.31 11.69
CA GLU A 19 -6.84 -3.48 12.14
C GLU A 19 -7.87 -3.25 11.05
N ARG A 20 -7.44 -3.12 9.82
CA ARG A 20 -8.31 -2.77 8.70
C ARG A 20 -8.72 -3.96 7.85
N GLY A 21 -8.24 -5.16 8.16
CA GLY A 21 -8.54 -6.34 7.38
C GLY A 21 -8.03 -6.24 5.94
N ILE A 22 -6.84 -5.67 5.75
CA ILE A 22 -6.25 -5.50 4.42
C ILE A 22 -5.56 -6.79 4.02
N LEU A 23 -5.92 -7.31 2.84
CA LEU A 23 -5.28 -8.52 2.33
C LEU A 23 -3.91 -8.18 1.75
N LEU A 24 -2.92 -9.03 2.01
CA LEU A 24 -1.58 -8.82 1.47
C LEU A 24 -1.57 -8.77 -0.05
N GLU A 25 -2.44 -9.56 -0.69
CA GLU A 25 -2.53 -9.56 -2.15
C GLU A 25 -2.94 -8.19 -2.71
N TRP A 26 -3.77 -7.43 -1.97
CA TRP A 26 -4.15 -6.08 -2.40
C TRP A 26 -2.95 -5.15 -2.40
N ILE A 27 -2.05 -5.31 -1.42
CA ILE A 27 -0.82 -4.52 -1.34
C ILE A 27 0.08 -4.85 -2.53
N VAL A 28 0.25 -6.13 -2.82
CA VAL A 28 1.06 -6.56 -3.96
C VAL A 28 0.51 -5.97 -5.26
N GLN A 29 -0.80 -6.08 -5.47
CA GLN A 29 -1.44 -5.51 -6.66
C GLN A 29 -1.23 -4.01 -6.76
N THR A 30 -1.35 -3.31 -5.63
CA THR A 30 -1.20 -1.85 -5.61
C THR A 30 0.22 -1.44 -5.99
N LEU A 31 1.22 -2.19 -5.54
CA LEU A 31 2.61 -1.85 -5.84
C LEU A 31 3.06 -2.32 -7.23
N GLU A 32 2.53 -3.44 -7.71
CA GLU A 32 2.90 -3.94 -9.03
C GLU A 32 2.13 -3.27 -10.17
N GLU A 33 0.88 -2.90 -9.91
CA GLU A 33 0.01 -2.29 -10.93
C GLU A 33 -0.73 -1.09 -10.33
N PRO A 34 -0.02 -0.07 -9.90
CA PRO A 34 -0.68 1.11 -9.31
C PRO A 34 -1.48 1.86 -10.36
N GLN A 35 -2.65 2.36 -9.96
CA GLN A 35 -3.43 3.25 -10.82
C GLN A 35 -2.93 4.68 -10.74
N GLN A 36 -2.26 5.01 -9.64
CA GLN A 36 -1.65 6.33 -9.46
C GLN A 36 -0.48 6.19 -8.50
N THR A 37 0.57 6.96 -8.73
CA THR A 37 1.70 7.07 -7.79
C THR A 37 2.01 8.53 -7.57
N ALA A 38 2.68 8.83 -6.44
CA ALA A 38 3.10 10.18 -6.13
C ALA A 38 4.28 10.13 -5.17
N PRO A 39 5.15 11.16 -5.19
CA PRO A 39 6.18 11.26 -4.16
C PRO A 39 5.56 11.60 -2.81
N HIS A 40 6.21 11.16 -1.74
CA HIS A 40 5.78 11.52 -0.40
C HIS A 40 5.90 13.05 -0.21
N ALA A 41 4.98 13.61 0.58
CA ALA A 41 4.90 15.06 0.74
C ALA A 41 6.18 15.68 1.33
N THR A 42 6.86 14.98 2.22
CA THR A 42 8.02 15.53 2.93
C THR A 42 9.26 14.65 2.91
N ASP A 43 9.12 13.32 2.76
CA ASP A 43 10.25 12.40 2.81
C ASP A 43 10.60 11.95 1.39
N PRO A 44 11.77 12.36 0.86
CA PRO A 44 12.16 12.05 -0.52
C PRO A 44 12.41 10.56 -0.76
N GLU A 45 12.59 9.75 0.29
CA GLU A 45 12.80 8.32 0.13
C GLU A 45 11.49 7.54 0.03
N LEU A 46 10.36 8.16 0.35
CA LEU A 46 9.07 7.49 0.38
C LEU A 46 8.22 7.86 -0.82
N ARG A 47 7.33 6.95 -1.19
CA ARG A 47 6.41 7.16 -2.29
C ARG A 47 5.03 6.63 -1.89
N TYR A 48 4.02 7.10 -2.61
CA TYR A 48 2.64 6.64 -2.48
C TYR A 48 2.26 5.85 -3.72
N ALA A 49 1.52 4.75 -3.52
CA ALA A 49 0.87 4.03 -4.61
C ALA A 49 -0.60 3.86 -4.24
N TYR A 50 -1.47 3.98 -5.23
CA TYR A 50 -2.92 3.95 -5.03
C TYR A 50 -3.54 2.97 -6.00
N ARG A 51 -4.53 2.22 -5.52
CA ARG A 51 -5.31 1.35 -6.37
C ARG A 51 -6.70 1.15 -5.78
N CYS A 52 -7.72 1.17 -6.65
CA CYS A 52 -9.08 0.86 -6.27
C CYS A 52 -9.21 -0.63 -5.95
N ILE A 53 -9.89 -0.94 -4.86
CA ILE A 53 -10.11 -2.31 -4.41
C ILE A 53 -11.61 -2.60 -4.50
N PRO A 54 -12.07 -3.24 -5.59
CA PRO A 54 -13.52 -3.49 -5.76
C PRO A 54 -14.11 -4.34 -4.64
N GLU A 55 -13.34 -5.27 -4.08
CA GLU A 55 -13.79 -6.14 -3.01
C GLU A 55 -14.13 -5.38 -1.73
N ARG A 56 -13.70 -4.13 -1.61
CA ARG A 56 -13.99 -3.28 -0.46
C ARG A 56 -14.83 -2.06 -0.88
N GLY A 57 -15.76 -2.29 -1.81
CA GLY A 57 -16.68 -1.23 -2.23
C GLY A 57 -16.00 -0.10 -2.99
N ASP A 58 -15.00 -0.45 -3.81
CA ASP A 58 -14.24 0.50 -4.62
C ASP A 58 -13.48 1.55 -3.80
N ARG A 59 -13.14 1.21 -2.57
CA ARG A 59 -12.25 2.07 -1.78
C ARG A 59 -10.85 2.03 -2.39
N VAL A 60 -10.14 3.14 -2.25
CA VAL A 60 -8.80 3.28 -2.79
C VAL A 60 -7.78 2.94 -1.71
N LEU A 61 -6.99 1.91 -1.94
CA LEU A 61 -5.90 1.55 -1.05
C LEU A 61 -4.70 2.44 -1.32
N LYS A 62 -4.18 3.06 -0.29
CA LYS A 62 -2.96 3.87 -0.35
C LYS A 62 -1.85 3.13 0.38
N VAL A 63 -0.76 2.88 -0.32
CA VAL A 63 0.43 2.23 0.26
C VAL A 63 1.56 3.23 0.28
N VAL A 64 2.15 3.45 1.46
CA VAL A 64 3.33 4.29 1.62
C VAL A 64 4.52 3.35 1.73
N TYR A 65 5.50 3.50 0.85
CA TYR A 65 6.60 2.55 0.77
C TYR A 65 7.93 3.23 0.50
N ASN A 66 9.01 2.53 0.84
CA ASN A 66 10.37 2.98 0.59
C ASN A 66 10.98 2.05 -0.46
N ALA A 67 11.18 2.57 -1.66
CA ALA A 67 11.74 1.81 -2.78
C ALA A 67 13.27 1.86 -2.83
N THR A 68 13.91 2.58 -1.91
CA THR A 68 15.37 2.56 -1.81
C THR A 68 15.88 1.32 -1.09
N ASN A 69 14.99 0.63 -0.35
CA ASN A 69 15.32 -0.66 0.26
C ASN A 69 15.12 -1.79 -0.77
N ASP A 70 15.86 -2.86 -0.61
CA ASP A 70 15.70 -4.06 -1.45
C ASP A 70 15.63 -5.28 -0.53
N PRO A 71 14.46 -5.93 -0.39
CA PRO A 71 13.19 -5.58 -1.03
C PRO A 71 12.58 -4.29 -0.48
N TRP A 72 11.61 -3.73 -1.22
CA TRP A 72 10.91 -2.53 -0.80
C TRP A 72 10.29 -2.71 0.57
N ARG A 73 10.28 -1.63 1.36
CA ARG A 73 9.70 -1.66 2.70
C ARG A 73 8.41 -0.87 2.71
N ILE A 74 7.35 -1.50 3.19
CA ILE A 74 6.05 -0.85 3.33
C ILE A 74 6.00 -0.18 4.69
N VAL A 75 5.80 1.14 4.68
CA VAL A 75 5.81 1.95 5.89
C VAL A 75 4.43 1.99 6.53
N THR A 76 3.40 2.19 5.73
CA THR A 76 2.01 2.15 6.21
C THR A 76 1.05 1.92 5.04
N VAL A 77 -0.15 1.49 5.38
CA VAL A 77 -1.23 1.28 4.40
C VAL A 77 -2.54 1.76 5.02
N HIS A 78 -3.42 2.31 4.20
CA HIS A 78 -4.77 2.65 4.64
C HIS A 78 -5.65 2.92 3.42
N PHE A 79 -6.97 2.98 3.65
CA PHE A 79 -7.89 3.36 2.58
C PHE A 79 -8.03 4.88 2.58
N ASP A 80 -7.84 5.49 1.40
CA ASP A 80 -7.95 6.93 1.23
C ASP A 80 -9.36 7.28 0.77
N ARG A 81 -10.14 7.85 1.68
CA ARG A 81 -11.54 8.17 1.41
C ARG A 81 -11.72 9.28 0.37
N LYS A 82 -10.74 10.16 0.26
CA LYS A 82 -10.82 11.29 -0.66
C LYS A 82 -10.77 10.87 -2.10
N LEU A 83 -10.16 9.71 -2.38
CA LEU A 83 -9.99 9.20 -3.73
C LEU A 83 -11.03 8.19 -4.15
N LYS A 84 -11.96 7.83 -3.26
CA LYS A 84 -13.01 6.88 -3.62
C LYS A 84 -13.80 7.39 -4.82
N GLY A 85 -13.89 6.55 -5.85
CA GLY A 85 -14.60 6.92 -7.07
C GLY A 85 -13.83 7.82 -8.02
N LYS A 86 -12.57 8.12 -7.72
CA LYS A 86 -11.76 9.03 -8.55
C LYS A 86 -10.65 8.34 -9.33
N LEU A 87 -10.47 7.05 -9.10
CA LEU A 87 -9.49 6.27 -9.85
C LEU A 87 -10.15 5.33 -10.83
#